data_fd4363db1fac4e714b9661ab7db65022
#
_entry.id   fd4363db1fac4e714b9661ab7db65022
#
_cell.length_a   1.000
_cell.length_b   1.000
_cell.length_c   1.000
_cell.angle_alpha   90.00
_cell.angle_beta   90.00
_cell.angle_gamma   90.00
#
_symmetry.space_group_name_H-M   'P 1'
#
loop_
_entity.id
_entity.type
_entity.pdbx_description
1 polymer ?
#
loop_
_entity_poly.entity_id
_entity_poly.type
_entity_poly.pdbx_seq_one_letter_code
_entity_poly.pdbx_strand_id
1 'polypeptide(L)'
;MRIKQASKNIKYATIAYFLKIILQLVVRLVFVKSLPVEYLGINGLFTNLLAMLSLAELGVAPAIVYSLYQPLATQDSATVKSLMQLFKKAYISIGCIIITAGICMIPWLDWFIKENDITGIKWFYFIFLLNTGLSYFYSYKRNLLIADQKQYVNSIYQSVGQIVLSVLQILALLVFPSYWLYIILMLLV
;
A
#
# COMPACT_ATOMS: atom_id res chain seq x y z
N MET A 1 -0.37 -7.10 -32.70
CA MET A 1 -1.19 -6.45 -31.66
C MET A 1 -0.52 -6.41 -30.27
N ARG A 2 0.10 -7.50 -29.77
CA ARG A 2 0.72 -7.58 -28.43
C ARG A 2 1.83 -6.55 -28.18
N ILE A 3 2.72 -6.28 -29.13
CA ILE A 3 3.84 -5.32 -28.99
C ILE A 3 3.33 -3.88 -28.82
N LYS A 4 2.30 -3.47 -29.55
CA LYS A 4 1.68 -2.14 -29.41
C LYS A 4 1.04 -1.94 -28.03
N GLN A 5 0.47 -3.00 -27.45
CA GLN A 5 -0.12 -3.01 -26.13
C GLN A 5 0.94 -2.96 -25.02
N ALA A 6 2.02 -3.73 -25.18
CA ALA A 6 3.18 -3.69 -24.29
C ALA A 6 3.85 -2.31 -24.28
N SER A 7 4.07 -1.69 -25.46
CA SER A 7 4.63 -0.34 -25.56
C SER A 7 3.76 0.73 -24.89
N LYS A 8 2.42 0.65 -25.05
CA LYS A 8 1.49 1.54 -24.34
C LYS A 8 1.57 1.34 -22.82
N ASN A 9 1.59 0.09 -22.37
CA ASN A 9 1.68 -0.23 -20.94
C ASN A 9 2.95 0.33 -20.31
N ILE A 10 4.08 0.17 -20.98
CA ILE A 10 5.37 0.72 -20.52
C ILE A 10 5.31 2.24 -20.46
N LYS A 11 4.81 2.90 -21.50
CA LYS A 11 4.73 4.36 -21.57
C LYS A 11 3.86 4.96 -20.45
N TYR A 12 2.66 4.41 -20.24
CA TYR A 12 1.77 4.86 -19.16
C TYR A 12 2.33 4.57 -17.78
N ALA A 13 2.92 3.38 -17.58
CA ALA A 13 3.54 3.03 -16.31
C ALA A 13 4.71 3.95 -15.97
N THR A 14 5.54 4.30 -16.96
CA THR A 14 6.68 5.21 -16.77
C THR A 14 6.22 6.62 -16.41
N ILE A 15 5.25 7.18 -17.15
CA ILE A 15 4.71 8.51 -16.87
C ILE A 15 4.07 8.56 -15.48
N ALA A 16 3.26 7.55 -15.14
CA ALA A 16 2.62 7.45 -13.83
C ALA A 16 3.64 7.34 -12.70
N TYR A 17 4.73 6.62 -12.91
CA TYR A 17 5.81 6.47 -11.95
C TYR A 17 6.55 7.80 -11.68
N PHE A 18 6.90 8.55 -12.73
CA PHE A 18 7.52 9.87 -12.58
C PHE A 18 6.58 10.87 -11.88
N LEU A 19 5.31 10.90 -12.28
CA LEU A 19 4.32 11.76 -11.65
C LEU A 19 4.17 11.45 -10.16
N LYS A 20 4.14 10.16 -9.79
CA LYS A 20 4.10 9.71 -8.41
C LYS A 20 5.31 10.22 -7.62
N ILE A 21 6.52 10.11 -8.15
CA ILE A 21 7.75 10.58 -7.47
C ILE A 21 7.68 12.09 -7.23
N ILE A 22 7.30 12.86 -8.26
CA ILE A 22 7.18 14.33 -8.15
C ILE A 22 6.16 14.70 -7.07
N LEU A 23 4.97 14.09 -7.10
CA LEU A 23 3.93 14.35 -6.10
C LEU A 23 4.38 13.98 -4.69
N GLN A 24 5.04 12.84 -4.50
CA GLN A 24 5.57 12.44 -3.19
C GLN A 24 6.62 13.43 -2.68
N LEU A 25 7.47 13.97 -3.55
CA LEU A 25 8.42 15.03 -3.18
C LEU A 25 7.69 16.30 -2.74
N VAL A 26 6.67 16.73 -3.48
CA VAL A 26 5.88 17.92 -3.13
C VAL A 26 5.17 17.71 -1.78
N VAL A 27 4.50 16.58 -1.57
CA VAL A 27 3.86 16.24 -0.28
C VAL A 27 4.89 16.31 0.85
N ARG A 28 6.08 15.73 0.65
CA ARG A 28 7.14 15.72 1.66
C ARG A 28 7.67 17.11 1.98
N LEU A 29 7.82 17.97 0.97
CA LEU A 29 8.24 19.37 1.16
C LEU A 29 7.19 20.17 1.95
N VAL A 30 5.90 20.00 1.60
CA VAL A 30 4.82 20.65 2.34
C VAL A 30 4.73 20.10 3.76
N PHE A 31 4.88 18.81 3.95
CA PHE A 31 4.88 18.17 5.26
C PHE A 31 5.94 18.76 6.20
N VAL A 32 7.21 18.84 5.75
CA VAL A 32 8.32 19.38 6.55
C VAL A 32 8.14 20.87 6.86
N LYS A 33 7.45 21.62 6.00
CA LYS A 33 7.13 23.03 6.25
C LYS A 33 5.98 23.24 7.22
N SER A 34 5.05 22.30 7.28
CA SER A 34 3.78 22.45 8.03
C SER A 34 3.78 21.73 9.37
N LEU A 35 4.60 20.69 9.53
CA LEU A 35 4.66 19.86 10.73
C LEU A 35 6.09 19.72 11.26
N PRO A 36 6.29 19.50 12.58
CA PRO A 36 7.57 19.17 13.18
C PRO A 36 8.23 17.96 12.51
N VAL A 37 9.56 18.00 12.40
CA VAL A 37 10.35 16.98 11.69
C VAL A 37 10.28 15.60 12.35
N GLU A 38 9.96 15.56 13.63
CA GLU A 38 9.76 14.35 14.44
C GLU A 38 8.67 13.45 13.85
N TYR A 39 7.59 14.04 13.34
CA TYR A 39 6.52 13.27 12.64
C TYR A 39 7.01 12.59 11.38
N LEU A 40 8.02 13.16 10.70
CA LEU A 40 8.63 12.52 9.54
C LEU A 40 9.44 11.28 9.95
N GLY A 41 10.15 11.36 11.08
CA GLY A 41 10.87 10.24 11.68
C GLY A 41 9.92 9.09 12.03
N ILE A 42 8.79 9.41 12.68
CA ILE A 42 7.74 8.44 13.04
C ILE A 42 7.16 7.79 11.79
N ASN A 43 6.84 8.57 10.78
CA ASN A 43 6.31 8.07 9.50
C ASN A 43 7.28 7.04 8.87
N GLY A 44 8.58 7.34 8.86
CA GLY A 44 9.61 6.43 8.38
C GLY A 44 9.73 5.17 9.23
N LEU A 45 9.74 5.31 10.56
CA LEU A 45 9.81 4.19 11.49
C LEU A 45 8.63 3.24 11.30
N PHE A 46 7.39 3.74 11.28
CA PHE A 46 6.20 2.90 11.12
C PHE A 46 6.17 2.22 9.76
N THR A 47 6.53 2.92 8.69
CA THR A 47 6.63 2.33 7.36
C THR A 47 7.63 1.17 7.35
N ASN A 48 8.80 1.33 7.97
CA ASN A 48 9.83 0.29 8.02
C ASN A 48 9.40 -0.90 8.91
N LEU A 49 8.81 -0.66 10.07
CA LEU A 49 8.29 -1.72 10.94
C LEU A 49 7.22 -2.56 10.23
N LEU A 50 6.29 -1.91 9.55
CA LEU A 50 5.23 -2.60 8.81
C LEU A 50 5.77 -3.31 7.56
N ALA A 51 6.80 -2.75 6.91
CA ALA A 51 7.49 -3.44 5.82
C ALA A 51 8.15 -4.73 6.29
N MET A 52 8.75 -4.75 7.49
CA MET A 52 9.28 -5.98 8.08
C MET A 52 8.19 -7.03 8.34
N LEU A 53 7.03 -6.63 8.85
CA LEU A 53 5.89 -7.54 9.03
C LEU A 53 5.37 -8.07 7.69
N SER A 54 5.43 -7.27 6.64
CA SER A 54 5.00 -7.64 5.29
C SER A 54 5.91 -8.69 4.62
N LEU A 55 7.10 -8.98 5.18
CA LEU A 55 7.95 -10.08 4.73
C LEU A 55 7.26 -11.46 4.85
N ALA A 56 6.23 -11.57 5.70
CA ALA A 56 5.40 -12.79 5.78
C ALA A 56 4.69 -13.14 4.45
N GLU A 57 4.55 -12.18 3.53
CA GLU A 57 3.97 -12.41 2.20
C GLU A 57 4.98 -12.94 1.17
N LEU A 58 6.29 -13.00 1.49
CA LEU A 58 7.34 -13.34 0.54
C LEU A 58 7.03 -14.61 -0.24
N GLY A 59 6.96 -14.48 -1.58
CA GLY A 59 6.73 -15.59 -2.49
C GLY A 59 5.27 -15.93 -2.78
N VAL A 60 4.30 -15.48 -1.97
CA VAL A 60 2.87 -15.80 -2.18
C VAL A 60 2.32 -15.14 -3.44
N ALA A 61 2.57 -13.85 -3.66
CA ALA A 61 2.09 -13.12 -4.82
C ALA A 61 2.61 -13.69 -6.16
N PRO A 62 3.92 -13.96 -6.34
CA PRO A 62 4.45 -14.61 -7.55
C PRO A 62 3.87 -16.01 -7.77
N ALA A 63 3.72 -16.82 -6.71
CA ALA A 63 3.13 -18.17 -6.81
C ALA A 63 1.68 -18.12 -7.31
N ILE A 64 0.89 -17.14 -6.83
CA ILE A 64 -0.48 -16.90 -7.29
C ILE A 64 -0.52 -16.55 -8.77
N VAL A 65 0.28 -15.58 -9.18
CA VAL A 65 0.33 -15.14 -10.58
C VAL A 65 0.71 -16.30 -11.48
N TYR A 66 1.71 -17.09 -11.10
CA TYR A 66 2.16 -18.25 -11.86
C TYR A 66 1.05 -19.32 -12.01
N SER A 67 0.35 -19.67 -10.93
CA SER A 67 -0.71 -20.68 -10.97
C SER A 67 -1.93 -20.27 -11.78
N LEU A 68 -2.14 -18.96 -11.99
CA LEU A 68 -3.25 -18.45 -12.79
C LEU A 68 -2.96 -18.42 -14.30
N TYR A 69 -1.69 -18.48 -14.75
CA TYR A 69 -1.36 -18.36 -16.18
C TYR A 69 -2.01 -19.44 -17.06
N GLN A 70 -1.94 -20.71 -16.66
CA GLN A 70 -2.49 -21.81 -17.42
C GLN A 70 -4.03 -21.76 -17.49
N PRO A 71 -4.76 -21.65 -16.36
CA PRO A 71 -6.22 -21.56 -16.38
C PRO A 71 -6.75 -20.34 -17.15
N LEU A 72 -6.05 -19.20 -17.11
CA LEU A 72 -6.42 -18.02 -17.89
C LEU A 72 -6.17 -18.22 -19.39
N ALA A 73 -5.09 -18.91 -19.76
CA ALA A 73 -4.78 -19.20 -21.17
C ALA A 73 -5.76 -20.18 -21.79
N THR A 74 -6.25 -21.17 -21.01
CA THR A 74 -7.25 -22.18 -21.44
C THR A 74 -8.69 -21.73 -21.24
N GLN A 75 -8.92 -20.51 -20.73
CA GLN A 75 -10.24 -19.97 -20.40
C GLN A 75 -11.05 -20.85 -19.42
N ASP A 76 -10.35 -21.61 -18.56
CA ASP A 76 -10.96 -22.41 -17.51
C ASP A 76 -11.40 -21.53 -16.33
N SER A 77 -12.61 -20.98 -16.48
CA SER A 77 -13.20 -20.09 -15.46
C SER A 77 -13.48 -20.79 -14.12
N ALA A 78 -13.70 -22.11 -14.13
CA ALA A 78 -13.98 -22.90 -12.92
C ALA A 78 -12.71 -22.99 -12.06
N THR A 79 -11.58 -23.35 -12.67
CA THR A 79 -10.28 -23.40 -11.97
C THR A 79 -9.81 -22.01 -11.51
N VAL A 80 -9.98 -20.98 -12.35
CA VAL A 80 -9.66 -19.58 -11.94
C VAL A 80 -10.46 -19.18 -10.71
N LYS A 81 -11.77 -19.45 -10.66
CA LYS A 81 -12.63 -19.14 -9.51
C LYS A 81 -12.18 -19.87 -8.25
N SER A 82 -11.87 -21.15 -8.36
CA SER A 82 -11.39 -21.98 -7.24
C SER A 82 -10.08 -21.45 -6.68
N LEU A 83 -9.10 -21.16 -7.54
CA LEU A 83 -7.82 -20.57 -7.16
C LEU A 83 -8.01 -19.19 -6.49
N MET A 84 -8.86 -18.34 -7.05
CA MET A 84 -9.14 -17.01 -6.46
C MET A 84 -9.78 -17.10 -5.08
N GLN A 85 -10.61 -18.11 -4.81
CA GLN A 85 -11.14 -18.37 -3.46
C GLN A 85 -10.06 -18.81 -2.48
N LEU A 86 -9.15 -19.69 -2.92
CA LEU A 86 -7.99 -20.11 -2.13
C LEU A 86 -7.10 -18.92 -1.79
N PHE A 87 -6.76 -18.08 -2.77
CA PHE A 87 -5.92 -16.91 -2.60
C PHE A 87 -6.55 -15.85 -1.71
N LYS A 88 -7.86 -15.64 -1.84
CA LYS A 88 -8.61 -14.79 -0.91
C LYS A 88 -8.42 -15.24 0.54
N LYS A 89 -8.57 -16.54 0.82
CA LYS A 89 -8.36 -17.10 2.17
C LYS A 89 -6.92 -16.90 2.64
N ALA A 90 -5.93 -17.18 1.78
CA ALA A 90 -4.52 -16.98 2.10
C ALA A 90 -4.20 -15.51 2.45
N TYR A 91 -4.66 -14.56 1.65
CA TYR A 91 -4.45 -13.13 1.90
C TYR A 91 -5.17 -12.61 3.14
N ILE A 92 -6.38 -13.10 3.42
CA ILE A 92 -7.07 -12.79 4.67
C ILE A 92 -6.27 -13.32 5.87
N SER A 93 -5.75 -14.55 5.80
CA SER A 93 -4.93 -15.12 6.87
C SER A 93 -3.64 -14.32 7.08
N ILE A 94 -2.94 -13.95 6.00
CA ILE A 94 -1.74 -13.10 6.07
C ILE A 94 -2.08 -11.73 6.68
N GLY A 95 -3.15 -11.08 6.23
CA GLY A 95 -3.61 -9.81 6.79
C GLY A 95 -3.92 -9.90 8.29
N CYS A 96 -4.60 -10.96 8.72
CA CYS A 96 -4.86 -11.21 10.14
C CYS A 96 -3.56 -11.44 10.94
N ILE A 97 -2.60 -12.19 10.41
CA ILE A 97 -1.30 -12.40 11.05
C ILE A 97 -0.57 -11.07 11.22
N ILE A 98 -0.51 -10.25 10.16
CA ILE A 98 0.14 -8.94 10.19
C ILE A 98 -0.52 -8.01 11.21
N ILE A 99 -1.86 -7.95 11.23
CA ILE A 99 -2.58 -7.13 12.20
C ILE A 99 -2.31 -7.62 13.62
N THR A 100 -2.38 -8.93 13.88
CA THR A 100 -2.14 -9.50 15.20
C THR A 100 -0.70 -9.25 15.65
N ALA A 101 0.28 -9.53 14.79
CA ALA A 101 1.68 -9.27 15.09
C ALA A 101 1.95 -7.77 15.33
N GLY A 102 1.34 -6.90 14.53
CA GLY A 102 1.44 -5.45 14.70
C GLY A 102 0.82 -4.97 16.01
N ILE A 103 -0.33 -5.50 16.42
CA ILE A 103 -0.93 -5.19 17.74
C ILE A 103 -0.01 -5.65 18.87
N CYS A 104 0.56 -6.84 18.76
CA CYS A 104 1.53 -7.35 19.74
C CYS A 104 2.78 -6.46 19.86
N MET A 105 3.14 -5.70 18.82
CA MET A 105 4.27 -4.77 18.86
C MET A 105 3.95 -3.44 19.56
N ILE A 106 2.68 -3.07 19.75
CA ILE A 106 2.31 -1.78 20.36
C ILE A 106 2.98 -1.52 21.73
N PRO A 107 3.06 -2.49 22.67
CA PRO A 107 3.73 -2.28 23.94
C PRO A 107 5.24 -2.02 23.81
N TRP A 108 5.85 -2.50 22.72
CA TRP A 108 7.29 -2.41 22.48
C TRP A 108 7.68 -1.15 21.71
N LEU A 109 6.69 -0.36 21.22
CA LEU A 109 6.96 0.89 20.49
C LEU A 109 7.74 1.89 21.34
N ASP A 110 7.49 1.93 22.65
CA ASP A 110 8.18 2.84 23.58
C ASP A 110 9.70 2.53 23.65
N TRP A 111 10.13 1.32 23.32
CA TRP A 111 11.54 0.95 23.24
C TRP A 111 12.25 1.46 21.98
N PHE A 112 11.51 1.55 20.87
CA PHE A 112 12.02 2.07 19.59
C PHE A 112 12.04 3.59 19.56
N ILE A 113 11.20 4.26 20.36
CA ILE A 113 10.99 5.70 20.33
C ILE A 113 11.46 6.27 21.67
N LYS A 114 12.72 6.73 21.69
CA LYS A 114 13.39 7.19 22.91
C LYS A 114 12.95 8.57 23.40
N GLU A 115 12.36 9.42 22.57
CA GLU A 115 11.91 10.77 22.90
C GLU A 115 10.38 10.83 22.76
N ASN A 116 9.69 10.85 23.91
CA ASN A 116 8.25 10.70 24.02
C ASN A 116 7.49 12.03 24.20
N ASP A 117 7.82 13.07 23.43
CA ASP A 117 7.01 14.30 23.47
C ASP A 117 5.78 14.27 22.56
N ILE A 118 5.58 13.17 21.79
CA ILE A 118 4.47 13.08 20.86
C ILE A 118 3.31 12.30 21.45
N THR A 119 2.29 13.05 21.86
CA THR A 119 1.05 12.47 22.39
C THR A 119 0.32 11.67 21.29
N GLY A 120 -0.06 10.42 21.60
CA GLY A 120 -0.90 9.62 20.68
C GLY A 120 -0.13 8.72 19.69
N ILE A 121 1.16 8.51 19.88
CA ILE A 121 2.03 7.74 18.97
C ILE A 121 1.51 6.32 18.71
N LYS A 122 0.91 5.65 19.71
CA LYS A 122 0.32 4.31 19.59
C LYS A 122 -0.90 4.31 18.68
N TRP A 123 -1.69 5.39 18.69
CA TRP A 123 -2.82 5.57 17.78
C TRP A 123 -2.36 5.83 16.34
N PHE A 124 -1.29 6.60 16.16
CA PHE A 124 -0.70 6.82 14.84
C PHE A 124 -0.22 5.49 14.24
N TYR A 125 0.51 4.68 15.02
CA TYR A 125 0.92 3.35 14.59
C TYR A 125 -0.27 2.45 14.25
N PHE A 126 -1.33 2.48 15.06
CA PHE A 126 -2.53 1.69 14.82
C PHE A 126 -3.20 2.03 13.48
N ILE A 127 -3.25 3.32 13.11
CA ILE A 127 -3.78 3.75 11.80
C ILE A 127 -2.91 3.21 10.67
N PHE A 128 -1.58 3.28 10.78
CA PHE A 128 -0.67 2.69 9.80
C PHE A 128 -0.84 1.17 9.69
N LEU A 129 -1.00 0.49 10.81
CA LEU A 129 -1.24 -0.95 10.87
C LEU A 129 -2.56 -1.32 10.19
N LEU A 130 -3.63 -0.57 10.46
CA LEU A 130 -4.92 -0.77 9.79
C LEU A 130 -4.82 -0.56 8.28
N ASN A 131 -4.17 0.51 7.83
CA ASN A 131 -3.97 0.76 6.41
C ASN A 131 -3.24 -0.40 5.73
N THR A 132 -2.13 -0.86 6.33
CA THR A 132 -1.37 -2.01 5.81
C THR A 132 -2.21 -3.28 5.84
N GLY A 133 -2.84 -3.61 6.94
CA GLY A 133 -3.66 -4.82 7.08
C GLY A 133 -4.85 -4.85 6.11
N LEU A 134 -5.56 -3.74 5.95
CA LEU A 134 -6.68 -3.63 5.03
C LEU A 134 -6.25 -3.82 3.57
N SER A 135 -5.05 -3.36 3.19
CA SER A 135 -4.53 -3.54 1.83
C SER A 135 -4.44 -5.02 1.42
N TYR A 136 -4.20 -5.93 2.37
CA TYR A 136 -4.12 -7.38 2.11
C TYR A 136 -5.45 -7.97 1.69
N PHE A 137 -6.58 -7.47 2.21
CA PHE A 137 -7.90 -7.98 1.84
C PHE A 137 -8.27 -7.75 0.38
N TYR A 138 -7.57 -6.86 -0.32
CA TYR A 138 -7.79 -6.56 -1.74
C TYR A 138 -6.64 -7.01 -2.65
N SER A 139 -5.45 -7.29 -2.09
CA SER A 139 -4.22 -7.59 -2.86
C SER A 139 -4.36 -8.79 -3.79
N TYR A 140 -5.11 -9.84 -3.40
CA TYR A 140 -5.34 -11.00 -4.26
C TYR A 140 -6.02 -10.65 -5.59
N LYS A 141 -6.88 -9.62 -5.64
CA LYS A 141 -7.53 -9.16 -6.88
C LYS A 141 -6.53 -8.50 -7.83
N ARG A 142 -5.54 -7.78 -7.30
CA ARG A 142 -4.46 -7.19 -8.11
C ARG A 142 -3.63 -8.25 -8.82
N ASN A 143 -3.35 -9.37 -8.16
CA ASN A 143 -2.60 -10.47 -8.75
C ASN A 143 -3.33 -11.12 -9.94
N LEU A 144 -4.66 -11.16 -9.93
CA LEU A 144 -5.44 -11.60 -11.09
C LEU A 144 -5.23 -10.68 -12.30
N LEU A 145 -5.23 -9.36 -12.10
CA LEU A 145 -4.98 -8.40 -13.19
C LEU A 145 -3.55 -8.53 -13.75
N ILE A 146 -2.57 -8.84 -12.90
CA ILE A 146 -1.19 -9.10 -13.33
C ILE A 146 -1.12 -10.38 -14.17
N ALA A 147 -1.75 -11.48 -13.70
CA ALA A 147 -1.79 -12.75 -14.41
C ALA A 147 -2.51 -12.64 -15.78
N ASP A 148 -3.57 -11.83 -15.86
CA ASP A 148 -4.33 -11.54 -17.09
C ASP A 148 -3.61 -10.50 -18.00
N GLN A 149 -2.35 -10.16 -17.72
CA GLN A 149 -1.56 -9.17 -18.48
C GLN A 149 -2.18 -7.76 -18.53
N LYS A 150 -3.08 -7.44 -17.60
CA LYS A 150 -3.76 -6.14 -17.47
C LYS A 150 -3.15 -5.27 -16.35
N GLN A 151 -1.85 -5.41 -16.10
CA GLN A 151 -1.15 -4.65 -15.05
C GLN A 151 -1.27 -3.13 -15.25
N TYR A 152 -1.43 -2.65 -16.48
CA TYR A 152 -1.64 -1.21 -16.75
C TYR A 152 -2.91 -0.66 -16.06
N VAL A 153 -3.98 -1.45 -15.94
CA VAL A 153 -5.22 -1.06 -15.25
C VAL A 153 -4.91 -0.82 -13.77
N ASN A 154 -4.18 -1.77 -13.15
CA ASN A 154 -3.75 -1.62 -11.76
C ASN A 154 -2.85 -0.39 -11.56
N SER A 155 -1.91 -0.14 -12.48
CA SER A 155 -1.01 1.02 -12.41
C SER A 155 -1.76 2.35 -12.54
N ILE A 156 -2.75 2.44 -13.43
CA ILE A 156 -3.59 3.62 -13.57
C ILE A 156 -4.40 3.86 -12.30
N TYR A 157 -5.05 2.82 -11.78
CA TYR A 157 -5.87 2.92 -10.56
C TYR A 157 -5.03 3.40 -9.36
N GLN A 158 -3.86 2.79 -9.14
CA GLN A 158 -2.95 3.22 -8.08
C GLN A 158 -2.43 4.65 -8.27
N SER A 159 -2.16 5.05 -9.52
CA SER A 159 -1.68 6.40 -9.80
C SER A 159 -2.76 7.45 -9.55
N VAL A 160 -3.99 7.19 -9.96
CA VAL A 160 -5.12 8.08 -9.69
C VAL A 160 -5.36 8.19 -8.18
N GLY A 161 -5.40 7.08 -7.47
CA GLY A 161 -5.54 7.07 -6.01
C GLY A 161 -4.42 7.87 -5.32
N GLN A 162 -3.16 7.66 -5.74
CA GLN A 162 -2.03 8.40 -5.19
C GLN A 162 -2.07 9.91 -5.49
N ILE A 163 -2.53 10.30 -6.69
CA ILE A 163 -2.70 11.72 -7.04
C ILE A 163 -3.77 12.36 -6.14
N VAL A 164 -4.93 11.72 -6.01
CA VAL A 164 -6.02 12.19 -5.16
C VAL A 164 -5.55 12.31 -3.71
N LEU A 165 -4.90 11.28 -3.18
CA LEU A 165 -4.34 11.30 -1.83
C LEU A 165 -3.34 12.45 -1.65
N SER A 166 -2.41 12.62 -2.58
CA SER A 166 -1.38 13.66 -2.51
C SER A 166 -2.00 15.05 -2.50
N VAL A 167 -2.99 15.31 -3.36
CA VAL A 167 -3.71 16.59 -3.39
C VAL A 167 -4.45 16.84 -2.07
N LEU A 168 -5.17 15.84 -1.56
CA LEU A 168 -5.88 15.96 -0.29
C LEU A 168 -4.92 16.20 0.89
N GLN A 169 -3.78 15.51 0.92
CA GLN A 169 -2.76 15.70 1.94
C GLN A 169 -2.13 17.10 1.90
N ILE A 170 -1.82 17.60 0.70
CA ILE A 170 -1.29 18.96 0.53
C ILE A 170 -2.32 19.99 1.02
N LEU A 171 -3.59 19.88 0.59
CA LEU A 171 -4.65 20.79 1.02
C LEU A 171 -4.87 20.71 2.54
N ALA A 172 -4.90 19.50 3.11
CA ALA A 172 -5.06 19.32 4.55
C ALA A 172 -3.92 19.97 5.34
N LEU A 173 -2.67 19.81 4.90
CA LEU A 173 -1.51 20.40 5.57
C LEU A 173 -1.45 21.93 5.47
N LEU A 174 -1.93 22.50 4.35
CA LEU A 174 -1.93 23.94 4.15
C LEU A 174 -3.07 24.65 4.91
N VAL A 175 -4.23 23.99 5.04
CA VAL A 175 -5.41 24.59 5.72
C VAL A 175 -5.41 24.28 7.21
N PHE A 176 -5.14 23.02 7.57
CA PHE A 176 -5.09 22.54 8.93
C PHE A 176 -3.84 21.68 9.13
N PRO A 177 -2.73 22.24 9.61
CA PRO A 177 -1.48 21.50 9.80
C PRO A 177 -1.62 20.50 10.96
N SER A 178 -2.30 19.37 10.69
CA SER A 178 -2.57 18.30 11.65
C SER A 178 -2.07 16.97 11.11
N TYR A 179 -1.20 16.32 11.90
CA TYR A 179 -0.70 14.98 11.56
C TYR A 179 -1.82 13.93 11.58
N TRP A 180 -2.82 14.07 12.46
CA TRP A 180 -3.99 13.20 12.49
C TRP A 180 -4.72 13.19 11.15
N LEU A 181 -5.01 14.36 10.61
CA LEU A 181 -5.71 14.48 9.32
C LEU A 181 -4.87 13.87 8.20
N TYR A 182 -3.57 14.11 8.20
CA TYR A 182 -2.63 13.57 7.21
C TYR A 182 -2.65 12.04 7.16
N ILE A 183 -2.59 11.35 8.33
CA ILE A 183 -2.56 9.88 8.38
C ILE A 183 -3.93 9.26 8.14
N ILE A 184 -5.04 9.90 8.57
CA ILE A 184 -6.39 9.39 8.31
C ILE A 184 -6.67 9.37 6.80
N LEU A 185 -6.20 10.37 6.06
CA LEU A 185 -6.34 10.40 4.60
C LEU A 185 -5.67 9.19 3.92
N MET A 186 -4.65 8.59 4.53
CA MET A 186 -4.04 7.35 3.99
C MET A 186 -5.01 6.16 3.95
N LEU A 187 -6.05 6.16 4.79
CA LEU A 187 -7.05 5.07 4.81
C LEU A 187 -8.04 5.16 3.63
N LEU A 188 -8.06 6.28 2.88
CA LEU A 188 -8.97 6.48 1.76
C LEU A 188 -8.49 5.85 0.45
N VAL A 189 -7.24 5.41 0.35
CA VAL A 189 -6.57 4.94 -0.88
C VAL A 189 -5.93 3.58 -0.68
#